data_9c996abb2d5ed9243592760f14bfb22b
#
_entry.id   9c996abb2d5ed9243592760f14bfb22b
#
_cell.length_a   1.000
_cell.length_b   1.000
_cell.length_c   1.000
_cell.angle_alpha   90.00
_cell.angle_beta   90.00
_cell.angle_gamma   90.00
#
_symmetry.space_group_name_H-M   'P 1'
#
loop_
_entity.id
_entity.type
_entity.pdbx_description
1 polymer ?
#
loop_
_entity_poly.entity_id
_entity_poly.type
_entity_poly.pdbx_seq_one_letter_code
_entity_poly.pdbx_strand_id
1 'polypeptide(L)'
;MARTLTALGESFPLATPFRISRGVKTAADVVTVTLSEGGVIGRGECVPYPRYGESVESSIIEIEAIREALESGIDRRVLIDMLPAGAARNAVDCALWDLELRLSGSDIATAMGLA
;
A
#
# COMPACT_ATOMS: atom_id res chain seq x y z
N MET A 1 -0.34 -18.97 -11.28
CA MET A 1 -1.40 -18.61 -10.35
C MET A 1 -1.77 -17.16 -10.55
N ALA A 2 -3.05 -16.87 -10.54
CA ALA A 2 -3.51 -15.51 -10.75
C ALA A 2 -3.24 -14.66 -9.51
N ARG A 3 -2.83 -13.42 -9.75
CA ARG A 3 -2.70 -12.41 -8.70
C ARG A 3 -3.92 -11.51 -8.72
N THR A 4 -4.46 -11.21 -7.55
CA THR A 4 -5.59 -10.30 -7.42
C THR A 4 -5.24 -9.12 -6.53
N LEU A 5 -5.78 -7.96 -6.86
CA LEU A 5 -5.56 -6.70 -6.15
C LEU A 5 -6.86 -6.25 -5.49
N THR A 6 -6.75 -5.83 -4.24
CA THR A 6 -7.82 -5.09 -3.57
C THR A 6 -7.23 -3.81 -2.99
N ALA A 7 -7.87 -2.68 -3.26
CA ALA A 7 -7.49 -1.39 -2.68
C ALA A 7 -8.72 -0.79 -2.00
N LEU A 8 -8.62 -0.53 -0.70
CA LEU A 8 -9.74 -0.05 0.11
C LEU A 8 -9.34 1.19 0.89
N GLY A 9 -10.26 2.16 0.94
CA GLY A 9 -10.15 3.27 1.86
C GLY A 9 -10.83 2.92 3.17
N GLU A 10 -10.16 3.17 4.29
CA GLU A 10 -10.68 2.91 5.62
C GLU A 10 -10.44 4.11 6.52
N SER A 11 -11.35 4.33 7.45
CA SER A 11 -11.23 5.39 8.45
C SER A 11 -11.26 4.77 9.83
N PHE A 12 -10.20 5.00 10.59
CA PHE A 12 -10.07 4.46 11.95
C PHE A 12 -10.19 5.59 12.96
N PRO A 13 -11.17 5.53 13.90
CA PRO A 13 -11.25 6.51 14.96
C PRO A 13 -9.97 6.48 15.80
N LEU A 14 -9.45 7.66 16.14
CA LEU A 14 -8.30 7.74 17.03
C LEU A 14 -8.78 7.56 18.47
N ALA A 15 -8.06 6.75 19.25
CA ALA A 15 -8.37 6.56 20.67
C ALA A 15 -8.29 7.88 21.44
N THR A 16 -7.32 8.71 21.06
CA THR A 16 -7.16 10.06 21.62
C THR A 16 -7.01 11.03 20.46
N PRO A 17 -7.89 12.03 20.32
CA PRO A 17 -7.72 13.05 19.28
C PRO A 17 -6.39 13.77 19.47
N PHE A 18 -5.70 14.10 18.37
CA PHE A 18 -4.52 14.91 18.48
C PHE A 18 -4.66 16.20 17.68
N ARG A 19 -4.01 17.24 18.19
CA ARG A 19 -4.06 18.56 17.59
C ARG A 19 -2.97 18.72 16.54
N ILE A 20 -3.37 19.21 15.38
CA ILE A 20 -2.45 19.58 14.31
C ILE A 20 -2.64 21.07 14.01
N SER A 21 -1.77 21.66 13.19
CA SER A 21 -1.83 23.09 12.87
C SER A 21 -3.16 23.51 12.24
N ARG A 22 -3.95 22.61 11.71
CA ARG A 22 -5.22 22.88 11.04
C ARG A 22 -6.45 22.46 11.86
N GLY A 23 -6.28 22.11 13.14
CA GLY A 23 -7.37 21.72 14.01
C GLY A 23 -7.07 20.47 14.79
N VAL A 24 -8.13 19.70 15.08
CA VAL A 24 -8.02 18.46 15.84
C VAL A 24 -8.36 17.28 14.93
N LYS A 25 -7.48 16.29 14.91
CA LYS A 25 -7.71 15.08 14.13
C LYS A 25 -8.31 14.00 15.03
N THR A 26 -9.46 13.46 14.63
CA THR A 26 -10.19 12.44 15.38
C THR A 26 -10.22 11.09 14.70
N ALA A 27 -9.75 11.00 13.46
CA ALA A 27 -9.72 9.76 12.71
C ALA A 27 -8.49 9.71 11.82
N ALA A 28 -8.01 8.51 11.53
CA ALA A 28 -6.98 8.27 10.53
C ALA A 28 -7.63 7.64 9.30
N ASP A 29 -7.43 8.28 8.15
CA ASP A 29 -7.92 7.77 6.88
C ASP A 29 -6.75 7.08 6.17
N VAL A 30 -6.91 5.80 5.88
CA VAL A 30 -5.85 4.99 5.29
C VAL A 30 -6.33 4.32 4.02
N VAL A 31 -5.39 4.00 3.13
CA VAL A 31 -5.64 3.13 1.98
C VAL A 31 -4.89 1.84 2.23
N THR A 32 -5.61 0.73 2.22
CA THR A 32 -5.05 -0.60 2.39
C THR A 32 -4.98 -1.29 1.03
N VAL A 33 -3.82 -1.82 0.68
CA VAL A 33 -3.60 -2.58 -0.53
C VAL A 33 -3.34 -4.03 -0.15
N THR A 34 -4.08 -4.93 -0.78
CA THR A 34 -3.91 -6.37 -0.60
C THR A 34 -3.65 -7.01 -1.95
N LEU A 35 -2.56 -7.76 -2.05
CA LEU A 35 -2.23 -8.56 -3.21
C LEU A 35 -2.27 -10.03 -2.81
N SER A 36 -3.01 -10.82 -3.54
CA SER A 36 -3.19 -12.25 -3.24
C SER A 36 -2.73 -13.08 -4.43
N GLU A 37 -1.92 -14.10 -4.18
CA GLU A 37 -1.42 -14.99 -5.22
C GLU A 37 -1.18 -16.37 -4.62
N GLY A 38 -1.87 -17.37 -5.16
CA GLY A 38 -1.67 -18.76 -4.72
C GLY A 38 -1.96 -19.01 -3.24
N GLY A 39 -2.93 -18.29 -2.67
CA GLY A 39 -3.27 -18.41 -1.25
C GLY A 39 -2.36 -17.61 -0.33
N VAL A 40 -1.37 -16.91 -0.87
CA VAL A 40 -0.47 -16.05 -0.11
C VAL A 40 -0.94 -14.60 -0.27
N ILE A 41 -0.92 -13.87 0.83
CA ILE A 41 -1.42 -12.48 0.86
C ILE A 41 -0.30 -11.55 1.31
N GLY A 42 -0.06 -10.51 0.49
CA GLY A 42 0.81 -9.41 0.84
C GLY A 42 -0.01 -8.15 1.07
N ARG A 43 0.34 -7.37 2.08
CA ARG A 43 -0.40 -6.17 2.46
C ARG A 43 0.51 -4.96 2.58
N GLY A 44 -0.04 -3.81 2.18
CA GLY A 44 0.57 -2.52 2.41
C GLY A 44 -0.51 -1.52 2.72
N GLU A 45 -0.13 -0.42 3.35
CA GLU A 45 -1.07 0.66 3.60
C GLU A 45 -0.37 2.00 3.54
N CYS A 46 -1.14 3.06 3.33
CA CYS A 46 -0.62 4.41 3.38
C CYS A 46 -1.65 5.35 4.00
N VAL A 47 -1.13 6.47 4.49
CA VAL A 47 -1.96 7.58 4.96
C VAL A 47 -1.73 8.71 3.97
N PRO A 48 -2.67 8.96 3.03
CA PRO A 48 -2.52 10.06 2.09
C PRO A 48 -2.44 11.38 2.83
N TYR A 49 -1.54 12.25 2.37
CA TYR A 49 -1.29 13.52 3.06
C TYR A 49 -1.81 14.69 2.22
N PRO A 50 -2.88 15.38 2.69
CA PRO A 50 -3.49 16.47 1.92
C PRO A 50 -2.52 17.60 1.54
N ARG A 51 -1.49 17.83 2.35
CA ARG A 51 -0.47 18.83 2.09
C ARG A 51 0.25 18.60 0.75
N TYR A 52 0.33 17.33 0.32
CA TYR A 52 0.95 16.96 -0.96
C TYR A 52 -0.08 16.75 -2.06
N GLY A 53 -1.32 17.20 -1.84
CA GLY A 53 -2.41 16.99 -2.79
C GLY A 53 -2.94 15.55 -2.81
N GLU A 54 -2.64 14.76 -1.80
CA GLU A 54 -3.07 13.38 -1.73
C GLU A 54 -4.39 13.24 -0.98
N SER A 55 -5.20 12.28 -1.40
CA SER A 55 -6.43 11.89 -0.71
C SER A 55 -6.59 10.38 -0.82
N VAL A 56 -7.52 9.82 -0.03
CA VAL A 56 -7.88 8.41 -0.15
C VAL A 56 -8.34 8.12 -1.58
N GLU A 57 -9.22 8.97 -2.11
CA GLU A 57 -9.76 8.78 -3.46
C GLU A 57 -8.69 8.87 -4.54
N SER A 58 -7.80 9.87 -4.47
CA SER A 58 -6.75 10.01 -5.48
C SER A 58 -5.77 8.85 -5.44
N SER A 59 -5.46 8.36 -4.25
CA SER A 59 -4.57 7.21 -4.09
C SER A 59 -5.19 5.93 -4.66
N ILE A 60 -6.47 5.70 -4.40
CA ILE A 60 -7.18 4.55 -4.97
C ILE A 60 -7.25 4.64 -6.49
N ILE A 61 -7.52 5.83 -7.04
CA ILE A 61 -7.54 6.03 -8.49
C ILE A 61 -6.18 5.68 -9.11
N GLU A 62 -5.10 6.13 -8.51
CA GLU A 62 -3.75 5.81 -9.00
C GLU A 62 -3.48 4.30 -8.96
N ILE A 63 -3.86 3.64 -7.88
CA ILE A 63 -3.68 2.19 -7.75
C ILE A 63 -4.53 1.43 -8.76
N GLU A 64 -5.79 1.82 -8.92
CA GLU A 64 -6.69 1.18 -9.86
C GLU A 64 -6.23 1.36 -11.30
N ALA A 65 -5.58 2.48 -11.63
CA ALA A 65 -5.06 2.74 -12.96
C ALA A 65 -3.98 1.72 -13.37
N ILE A 66 -3.30 1.10 -12.41
CA ILE A 66 -2.29 0.08 -12.70
C ILE A 66 -2.72 -1.32 -12.26
N ARG A 67 -4.01 -1.51 -11.97
CA ARG A 67 -4.54 -2.82 -11.53
C ARG A 67 -4.16 -3.94 -12.48
N GLU A 68 -4.37 -3.75 -13.77
CA GLU A 68 -4.09 -4.78 -14.76
C GLU A 68 -2.61 -5.19 -14.73
N ALA A 69 -1.71 -4.21 -14.65
CA ALA A 69 -0.28 -4.49 -14.57
C ALA A 69 0.07 -5.23 -13.28
N LEU A 70 -0.48 -4.81 -12.14
CA LEU A 70 -0.24 -5.48 -10.86
C LEU A 70 -0.73 -6.93 -10.89
N GLU A 71 -1.92 -7.15 -11.43
CA GLU A 71 -2.50 -8.50 -11.53
C GLU A 71 -1.77 -9.36 -12.55
N SER A 72 -1.09 -8.76 -13.52
CA SER A 72 -0.25 -9.49 -14.47
C SER A 72 1.09 -9.94 -13.88
N GLY A 73 1.46 -9.45 -12.71
CA GLY A 73 2.62 -9.93 -11.98
C GLY A 73 3.87 -9.07 -12.04
N ILE A 74 3.73 -7.75 -12.24
CA ILE A 74 4.90 -6.86 -12.23
C ILE A 74 5.58 -6.89 -10.86
N ASP A 75 6.88 -6.61 -10.87
CA ASP A 75 7.67 -6.51 -9.65
C ASP A 75 7.83 -5.05 -9.19
N ARG A 76 8.54 -4.87 -8.07
CA ARG A 76 8.74 -3.54 -7.48
C ARG A 76 9.54 -2.60 -8.38
N ARG A 77 10.40 -3.11 -9.22
CA ARG A 77 11.22 -2.28 -10.14
C ARG A 77 10.35 -1.65 -11.20
N VAL A 78 9.41 -2.42 -11.75
CA VAL A 78 8.47 -1.92 -12.76
C VAL A 78 7.54 -0.90 -12.13
N LEU A 79 7.12 -1.12 -10.89
CA LEU A 79 6.25 -0.19 -10.17
C LEU A 79 6.80 1.23 -10.11
N ILE A 80 8.10 1.38 -9.91
CA ILE A 80 8.74 2.70 -9.83
C ILE A 80 8.50 3.51 -11.09
N ASP A 81 8.43 2.85 -12.25
CA ASP A 81 8.20 3.51 -13.53
C ASP A 81 6.71 3.78 -13.80
N MET A 82 5.81 3.16 -13.05
CA MET A 82 4.37 3.27 -13.29
C MET A 82 3.66 4.27 -12.40
N LEU A 83 4.15 4.48 -11.18
CA LEU A 83 3.57 5.42 -10.23
C LEU A 83 4.62 6.43 -9.75
N PRO A 84 4.23 7.70 -9.61
CA PRO A 84 5.12 8.69 -9.00
C PRO A 84 5.32 8.40 -7.51
N ALA A 85 6.38 8.95 -6.95
CA ALA A 85 6.61 8.88 -5.51
C ALA A 85 5.41 9.48 -4.78
N GLY A 86 4.91 8.79 -3.74
CA GLY A 86 3.77 9.25 -2.98
C GLY A 86 3.10 8.10 -2.23
N ALA A 87 1.96 8.42 -1.63
CA ALA A 87 1.23 7.47 -0.79
C ALA A 87 0.84 6.20 -1.55
N ALA A 88 0.27 6.35 -2.74
CA ALA A 88 -0.20 5.20 -3.53
C ALA A 88 0.95 4.24 -3.84
N ARG A 89 2.08 4.76 -4.34
CA ARG A 89 3.24 3.93 -4.65
C ARG A 89 3.79 3.25 -3.40
N ASN A 90 3.84 3.96 -2.29
CA ASN A 90 4.34 3.40 -1.04
C ASN A 90 3.50 2.21 -0.57
N ALA A 91 2.17 2.33 -0.62
CA ALA A 91 1.28 1.24 -0.21
C ALA A 91 1.45 0.01 -1.11
N VAL A 92 1.51 0.22 -2.42
CA VAL A 92 1.68 -0.88 -3.38
C VAL A 92 3.05 -1.51 -3.23
N ASP A 93 4.10 -0.70 -3.05
CA ASP A 93 5.46 -1.21 -2.87
C ASP A 93 5.56 -2.10 -1.63
N CYS A 94 4.95 -1.69 -0.52
CA CYS A 94 4.91 -2.49 0.70
C CYS A 94 4.16 -3.80 0.49
N ALA A 95 3.03 -3.77 -0.22
CA ALA A 95 2.26 -4.96 -0.52
C ALA A 95 3.05 -5.95 -1.40
N LEU A 96 3.74 -5.43 -2.41
CA LEU A 96 4.59 -6.26 -3.28
C LEU A 96 5.76 -6.88 -2.51
N TRP A 97 6.43 -6.09 -1.68
CA TRP A 97 7.52 -6.58 -0.84
C TRP A 97 7.02 -7.72 0.06
N ASP A 98 5.91 -7.48 0.77
CA ASP A 98 5.32 -8.48 1.67
C ASP A 98 4.94 -9.76 0.92
N LEU A 99 4.30 -9.61 -0.25
CA LEU A 99 3.92 -10.76 -1.07
C LEU A 99 5.14 -11.55 -1.55
N GLU A 100 6.15 -10.86 -2.07
CA GLU A 100 7.37 -11.51 -2.57
C GLU A 100 8.09 -12.28 -1.48
N LEU A 101 8.21 -11.70 -0.29
CA LEU A 101 8.84 -12.36 0.85
C LEU A 101 8.07 -13.60 1.27
N ARG A 102 6.75 -13.52 1.34
CA ARG A 102 5.92 -14.66 1.73
C ARG A 102 5.93 -15.77 0.69
N LEU A 103 5.92 -15.40 -0.60
CA LEU A 103 6.01 -16.39 -1.69
C LEU A 103 7.35 -17.13 -1.67
N SER A 104 8.42 -16.45 -1.30
CA SER A 104 9.76 -17.06 -1.22
C SER A 104 9.99 -17.85 0.06
N GLY A 105 9.06 -17.78 1.02
CA GLY A 105 9.23 -18.41 2.33
C GLY A 105 10.19 -17.67 3.25
N SER A 106 10.53 -16.41 2.91
CA SER A 106 11.42 -15.58 3.70
C SER A 106 10.64 -14.58 4.55
N ASP A 107 11.31 -14.01 5.54
CA ASP A 107 10.81 -12.88 6.29
C ASP A 107 11.71 -11.67 6.07
N ILE A 108 11.31 -10.52 6.61
CA ILE A 108 12.05 -9.27 6.43
C ILE A 108 13.46 -9.37 7.04
N ALA A 109 13.60 -9.97 8.21
CA ALA A 109 14.89 -10.10 8.86
C ALA A 109 15.85 -10.94 8.01
N THR A 110 15.38 -12.06 7.48
CA THR A 110 16.18 -12.92 6.59
C THR A 110 16.55 -12.17 5.31
N ALA A 111 15.60 -11.46 4.70
CA ALA A 111 15.85 -10.72 3.46
C ALA A 111 16.87 -9.60 3.64
N MET A 112 16.95 -9.03 4.84
CA MET A 112 17.91 -7.97 5.16
C MET A 112 19.23 -8.51 5.73
N GLY A 113 19.36 -9.83 5.88
CA GLY A 113 20.56 -10.43 6.42
C GLY A 113 20.71 -10.28 7.94
N LEU A 114 19.61 -10.09 8.64
CA LEU A 114 19.59 -9.86 10.08
C LEU A 114 19.21 -11.11 10.88
N ALA A 115 19.14 -12.23 10.25
CA ALA A 115 18.71 -13.49 10.88
C ALA A 115 19.58 -13.94 12.02
#